data_44170301bc99d2ba1104b36a65dff1a4
#
_entry.id   44170301bc99d2ba1104b36a65dff1a4
#
_cell.length_a   1.000
_cell.length_b   1.000
_cell.length_c   1.000
_cell.angle_alpha   90.00
_cell.angle_beta   90.00
_cell.angle_gamma   90.00
#
_symmetry.space_group_name_H-M   'P 1'
#
loop_
_entity.id
_entity.type
_entity.pdbx_description
1 polymer ?
#
loop_
_entity_poly.entity_id
_entity_poly.type
_entity_poly.pdbx_seq_one_letter_code
_entity_poly.pdbx_strand_id
1 'polypeptide(L)'
;NYLTLSRESGTLSGGEAQRIRLASQIGSGLTGVLYVLDEPSIGLHQRDNKKLITALKRLRDLGNTVIVVEHDTETMENADHIIDLGPEAGVNGGKIVVEGTYDDVANNNLSITGKYLSNKYSINIPKNRRLAKNGRFLEINGATGNNLKNVNLKIPLGSLTCVTGVSGSGKSTMILQTL
;
A
#
# COMPACT_ATOMS: atom_id res chain seq x y z
N ASN A 1 -0.72 -5.53 -18.53
CA ASN A 1 0.74 -5.34 -18.75
C ASN A 1 0.95 -4.01 -19.45
N TYR A 2 1.40 -2.99 -18.72
CA TYR A 2 1.70 -1.65 -19.26
C TYR A 2 3.21 -1.34 -19.22
N LEU A 3 4.02 -2.19 -18.57
CA LEU A 3 5.48 -2.09 -18.55
C LEU A 3 6.07 -2.80 -19.77
N THR A 4 7.02 -2.15 -20.42
CA THR A 4 7.86 -2.75 -21.48
C THR A 4 9.22 -3.11 -20.91
N LEU A 5 9.84 -4.17 -21.42
CA LEU A 5 11.17 -4.61 -20.97
C LEU A 5 12.28 -3.61 -21.31
N SER A 6 12.06 -2.75 -22.29
CA SER A 6 12.99 -1.71 -22.73
C SER A 6 12.89 -0.41 -21.94
N ARG A 7 12.05 -0.34 -20.91
CA ARG A 7 11.87 0.88 -20.12
C ARG A 7 13.05 1.12 -19.20
N GLU A 8 13.61 2.32 -19.23
CA GLU A 8 14.72 2.73 -18.39
C GLU A 8 14.30 2.74 -16.91
N SER A 9 15.19 2.25 -16.01
CA SER A 9 14.93 2.14 -14.58
C SER A 9 14.59 3.47 -13.91
N GLY A 10 15.19 4.58 -14.35
CA GLY A 10 14.91 5.93 -13.84
C GLY A 10 13.50 6.45 -14.13
N THR A 11 12.76 5.81 -15.04
CA THR A 11 11.37 6.15 -15.37
C THR A 11 10.34 5.35 -14.58
N LEU A 12 10.79 4.41 -13.76
CA LEU A 12 9.91 3.58 -12.92
C LEU A 12 9.47 4.36 -11.68
N SER A 13 8.20 4.22 -11.32
CA SER A 13 7.74 4.63 -9.98
C SER A 13 8.35 3.74 -8.91
N GLY A 14 8.45 4.23 -7.66
CA GLY A 14 8.97 3.43 -6.54
C GLY A 14 8.28 2.07 -6.40
N GLY A 15 6.95 2.04 -6.51
CA GLY A 15 6.19 0.78 -6.47
C GLY A 15 6.43 -0.14 -7.66
N GLU A 16 6.74 0.39 -8.85
CA GLU A 16 7.13 -0.43 -10.02
C GLU A 16 8.50 -1.06 -9.82
N ALA A 17 9.48 -0.29 -9.35
CA ALA A 17 10.83 -0.79 -9.06
C ALA A 17 10.80 -1.89 -7.99
N GLN A 18 10.03 -1.70 -6.92
CA GLN A 18 9.88 -2.68 -5.84
C GLN A 18 9.26 -3.99 -6.33
N ARG A 19 8.23 -3.92 -7.19
CA ARG A 19 7.63 -5.12 -7.80
C ARG A 19 8.58 -5.87 -8.71
N ILE A 20 9.44 -5.17 -9.45
CA ILE A 20 10.46 -5.80 -10.30
C ILE A 20 11.47 -6.55 -9.42
N ARG A 21 11.93 -5.94 -8.32
CA ARG A 21 12.82 -6.60 -7.35
C ARG A 21 12.18 -7.86 -6.77
N LEU A 22 10.93 -7.75 -6.30
CA LEU A 22 10.18 -8.89 -5.76
C LEU A 22 10.00 -9.99 -6.81
N ALA A 23 9.63 -9.65 -8.04
CA ALA A 23 9.49 -10.60 -9.13
C ALA A 23 10.81 -11.33 -9.45
N SER A 24 11.94 -10.60 -9.42
CA SER A 24 13.28 -11.18 -9.59
C SER A 24 13.61 -12.17 -8.47
N GLN A 25 13.30 -11.82 -7.21
CA GLN A 25 13.53 -12.69 -6.05
C GLN A 25 12.68 -13.97 -6.13
N ILE A 26 11.39 -13.85 -6.48
CA ILE A 26 10.50 -15.00 -6.67
C ILE A 26 10.98 -15.88 -7.84
N GLY A 27 11.47 -15.26 -8.91
CA GLY A 27 11.95 -15.94 -10.11
C GLY A 27 13.26 -16.70 -9.90
N SER A 28 14.02 -16.40 -8.85
CA SER A 28 15.30 -17.08 -8.54
C SER A 28 15.12 -18.54 -8.12
N GLY A 29 13.93 -18.94 -7.65
CA GLY A 29 13.63 -20.29 -7.21
C GLY A 29 14.48 -20.78 -6.02
N LEU A 30 15.12 -19.87 -5.28
CA LEU A 30 15.92 -20.19 -4.12
C LEU A 30 15.04 -20.78 -3.01
N THR A 31 15.58 -21.77 -2.29
CA THR A 31 14.95 -22.43 -1.15
C THR A 31 15.82 -22.30 0.10
N GLY A 32 15.19 -22.30 1.28
CA GLY A 32 15.91 -22.16 2.56
C GLY A 32 16.48 -20.76 2.81
N VAL A 33 15.95 -19.75 2.16
CA VAL A 33 16.38 -18.34 2.26
C VAL A 33 15.47 -17.57 3.20
N LEU A 34 16.04 -16.62 3.94
CA LEU A 34 15.29 -15.60 4.69
C LEU A 34 15.10 -14.38 3.82
N TYR A 35 13.84 -14.06 3.51
CA TYR A 35 13.42 -12.81 2.87
C TYR A 35 12.93 -11.83 3.92
N VAL A 36 13.47 -10.61 3.91
CA VAL A 36 13.01 -9.50 4.75
C VAL A 36 12.53 -8.38 3.84
N LEU A 37 11.27 -8.01 3.96
CA LEU A 37 10.62 -7.01 3.12
C LEU A 37 10.02 -5.92 4.00
N ASP A 38 10.35 -4.67 3.69
CA ASP A 38 9.86 -3.50 4.42
C ASP A 38 8.81 -2.80 3.55
N GLU A 39 7.57 -2.73 4.04
CA GLU A 39 6.40 -2.12 3.41
C GLU A 39 6.25 -2.45 1.90
N PRO A 40 6.25 -3.74 1.50
CA PRO A 40 6.17 -4.09 0.08
C PRO A 40 4.83 -3.72 -0.59
N SER A 41 3.79 -3.42 0.19
CA SER A 41 2.49 -2.96 -0.31
C SER A 41 2.45 -1.46 -0.64
N ILE A 42 3.49 -0.68 -0.26
CA ILE A 42 3.46 0.78 -0.40
C ILE A 42 3.23 1.21 -1.86
N GLY A 43 2.29 2.12 -2.05
CA GLY A 43 1.92 2.62 -3.39
C GLY A 43 1.18 1.61 -4.28
N LEU A 44 0.81 0.43 -3.77
CA LEU A 44 -0.04 -0.52 -4.48
C LEU A 44 -1.51 -0.11 -4.41
N HIS A 45 -2.23 -0.38 -5.51
CA HIS A 45 -3.68 -0.39 -5.47
C HIS A 45 -4.17 -1.71 -4.83
N GLN A 46 -5.28 -1.69 -4.09
CA GLN A 46 -5.85 -2.88 -3.41
C GLN A 46 -5.95 -4.11 -4.32
N ARG A 47 -6.30 -3.93 -5.61
CA ARG A 47 -6.33 -5.02 -6.59
C ARG A 47 -4.98 -5.72 -6.76
N ASP A 48 -3.88 -4.96 -6.64
CA ASP A 48 -2.53 -5.50 -6.86
C ASP A 48 -1.96 -6.08 -5.56
N ASN A 49 -2.51 -5.71 -4.39
CA ASN A 49 -2.13 -6.23 -3.08
C ASN A 49 -2.35 -7.76 -3.00
N LYS A 50 -3.46 -8.26 -3.52
CA LYS A 50 -3.73 -9.72 -3.61
C LYS A 50 -2.64 -10.48 -4.37
N LYS A 51 -2.09 -9.89 -5.43
CA LYS A 51 -0.99 -10.50 -6.19
C LYS A 51 0.30 -10.53 -5.39
N LEU A 52 0.57 -9.46 -4.62
CA LEU A 52 1.69 -9.41 -3.69
C LEU A 52 1.58 -10.52 -2.65
N ILE A 53 0.46 -10.62 -1.95
CA ILE A 53 0.20 -11.65 -0.94
C ILE A 53 0.37 -13.06 -1.53
N THR A 54 -0.18 -13.30 -2.73
CA THR A 54 -0.02 -14.59 -3.43
C THR A 54 1.45 -14.89 -3.70
N ALA A 55 2.22 -13.88 -4.09
CA ALA A 55 3.64 -14.01 -4.36
C ALA A 55 4.46 -14.31 -3.09
N LEU A 56 4.14 -13.63 -1.97
CA LEU A 56 4.76 -13.88 -0.66
C LEU A 56 4.48 -15.30 -0.16
N LYS A 57 3.22 -15.76 -0.26
CA LYS A 57 2.83 -17.13 0.08
C LYS A 57 3.59 -18.15 -0.77
N ARG A 58 3.75 -17.90 -2.07
CA ARG A 58 4.53 -18.77 -2.95
C ARG A 58 6.00 -18.86 -2.51
N LEU A 59 6.63 -17.75 -2.12
CA LEU A 59 8.00 -17.76 -1.58
C LEU A 59 8.08 -18.65 -0.33
N ARG A 60 7.15 -18.49 0.62
CA ARG A 60 7.04 -19.32 1.82
C ARG A 60 6.88 -20.81 1.46
N ASP A 61 5.96 -21.13 0.56
CA ASP A 61 5.62 -22.49 0.18
C ASP A 61 6.76 -23.22 -0.55
N LEU A 62 7.74 -22.48 -1.08
CA LEU A 62 9.02 -23.01 -1.58
C LEU A 62 10.01 -23.39 -0.46
N GLY A 63 9.62 -23.29 0.81
CA GLY A 63 10.48 -23.63 1.96
C GLY A 63 11.35 -22.46 2.44
N ASN A 64 10.97 -21.22 2.13
CA ASN A 64 11.64 -20.02 2.60
C ASN A 64 10.97 -19.46 3.86
N THR A 65 11.73 -18.68 4.62
CA THR A 65 11.18 -17.81 5.67
C THR A 65 10.95 -16.41 5.09
N VAL A 66 9.76 -15.86 5.28
CA VAL A 66 9.41 -14.51 4.77
C VAL A 66 8.98 -13.65 5.95
N ILE A 67 9.74 -12.60 6.22
CA ILE A 67 9.42 -11.57 7.21
C ILE A 67 9.00 -10.31 6.45
N VAL A 68 7.84 -9.77 6.83
CA VAL A 68 7.27 -8.59 6.18
C VAL A 68 6.95 -7.57 7.26
N VAL A 69 7.47 -6.36 7.15
CA VAL A 69 7.03 -5.21 7.94
C VAL A 69 5.86 -4.58 7.17
N GLU A 70 4.67 -4.58 7.76
CA GLU A 70 3.44 -4.15 7.07
C GLU A 70 2.43 -3.53 8.02
N HIS A 71 1.57 -2.68 7.43
CA HIS A 71 0.45 -2.03 8.10
C HIS A 71 -0.90 -2.35 7.43
N ASP A 72 -0.86 -3.09 6.33
CA ASP A 72 -2.04 -3.46 5.56
C ASP A 72 -2.78 -4.62 6.21
N THR A 73 -4.07 -4.43 6.48
CA THR A 73 -4.92 -5.42 7.15
C THR A 73 -4.99 -6.73 6.36
N GLU A 74 -5.12 -6.68 5.03
CA GLU A 74 -5.24 -7.87 4.18
C GLU A 74 -3.95 -8.71 4.23
N THR A 75 -2.79 -8.07 4.34
CA THR A 75 -1.50 -8.76 4.51
C THR A 75 -1.42 -9.42 5.88
N MET A 76 -1.81 -8.72 6.95
CA MET A 76 -1.84 -9.28 8.31
C MET A 76 -2.81 -10.47 8.43
N GLU A 77 -4.00 -10.39 7.85
CA GLU A 77 -4.98 -11.49 7.81
C GLU A 77 -4.44 -12.76 7.12
N ASN A 78 -3.49 -12.60 6.23
CA ASN A 78 -2.89 -13.68 5.46
C ASN A 78 -1.55 -14.18 5.99
N ALA A 79 -1.05 -13.59 7.07
CA ALA A 79 0.17 -14.00 7.74
C ALA A 79 -0.07 -15.26 8.60
N ASP A 80 0.94 -16.12 8.68
CA ASP A 80 0.90 -17.30 9.55
C ASP A 80 1.19 -16.91 11.00
N HIS A 81 1.98 -15.85 11.21
CA HIS A 81 2.37 -15.33 12.51
C HIS A 81 2.54 -13.82 12.46
N ILE A 82 2.07 -13.13 13.48
CA ILE A 82 2.16 -11.67 13.60
C ILE A 82 2.92 -11.34 14.89
N ILE A 83 3.80 -10.35 14.81
CA ILE A 83 4.49 -9.77 15.96
C ILE A 83 4.11 -8.29 15.99
N ASP A 84 3.41 -7.86 17.03
CA ASP A 84 3.00 -6.46 17.23
C ASP A 84 3.95 -5.76 18.20
N LEU A 85 4.61 -4.71 17.70
CA LEU A 85 5.56 -3.91 18.45
C LEU A 85 4.92 -2.62 18.95
N GLY A 86 5.20 -2.26 20.21
CA GLY A 86 4.63 -1.07 20.83
C GLY A 86 5.13 -0.87 22.27
N PRO A 87 4.26 -0.36 23.16
CA PRO A 87 2.87 0.13 22.90
C PRO A 87 2.80 1.46 22.16
N GLU A 88 3.89 2.25 22.17
CA GLU A 88 4.02 3.56 21.55
C GLU A 88 5.28 3.63 20.69
N ALA A 89 5.64 4.82 20.22
CA ALA A 89 6.85 5.08 19.46
C ALA A 89 7.99 5.59 20.36
N GLY A 90 9.22 5.59 19.82
CA GLY A 90 10.41 6.12 20.49
C GLY A 90 10.73 5.40 21.79
N VAL A 91 11.03 6.16 22.83
CA VAL A 91 11.47 5.62 24.15
C VAL A 91 10.41 4.76 24.84
N ASN A 92 9.15 4.93 24.51
CA ASN A 92 8.02 4.17 25.08
C ASN A 92 7.65 2.95 24.23
N GLY A 93 8.29 2.78 23.06
CA GLY A 93 8.09 1.66 22.17
C GLY A 93 9.10 0.53 22.35
N GLY A 94 9.30 -0.25 21.32
CA GLY A 94 10.35 -1.27 21.21
C GLY A 94 10.11 -2.52 22.05
N LYS A 95 8.86 -2.80 22.46
CA LYS A 95 8.46 -4.01 23.18
C LYS A 95 7.51 -4.84 22.32
N ILE A 96 7.57 -6.16 22.45
CA ILE A 96 6.53 -7.02 21.91
C ILE A 96 5.28 -6.86 22.78
N VAL A 97 4.19 -6.39 22.21
CA VAL A 97 2.89 -6.23 22.88
C VAL A 97 2.11 -7.53 22.82
N VAL A 98 2.13 -8.20 21.69
CA VAL A 98 1.54 -9.51 21.43
C VAL A 98 2.21 -10.15 20.22
N GLU A 99 2.28 -11.47 20.21
CA GLU A 99 2.68 -12.28 19.08
C GLU A 99 1.76 -13.50 18.98
N GLY A 100 1.55 -13.99 17.75
CA GLY A 100 0.70 -15.14 17.49
C GLY A 100 -0.03 -15.05 16.15
N THR A 101 -1.19 -15.68 16.09
CA THR A 101 -2.09 -15.64 14.95
C THR A 101 -2.80 -14.29 14.84
N TYR A 102 -3.51 -14.07 13.72
CA TYR A 102 -4.38 -12.90 13.57
C TYR A 102 -5.39 -12.77 14.73
N ASP A 103 -6.00 -13.89 15.15
CA ASP A 103 -6.98 -13.89 16.23
C ASP A 103 -6.34 -13.56 17.59
N ASP A 104 -5.12 -14.00 17.86
CA ASP A 104 -4.39 -13.67 19.09
C ASP A 104 -4.16 -12.15 19.18
N VAL A 105 -3.77 -11.53 18.07
CA VAL A 105 -3.55 -10.07 18.01
C VAL A 105 -4.87 -9.31 18.10
N ALA A 106 -5.90 -9.71 17.34
CA ALA A 106 -7.20 -9.04 17.29
C ALA A 106 -7.93 -9.07 18.65
N ASN A 107 -7.73 -10.12 19.42
CA ASN A 107 -8.35 -10.27 20.75
C ASN A 107 -7.53 -9.67 21.90
N ASN A 108 -6.31 -9.21 21.64
CA ASN A 108 -5.46 -8.62 22.66
C ASN A 108 -5.90 -7.18 23.00
N ASN A 109 -6.22 -6.94 24.27
CA ASN A 109 -6.72 -5.63 24.72
C ASN A 109 -5.62 -4.55 24.83
N LEU A 110 -4.36 -4.94 24.91
CA LEU A 110 -3.21 -4.01 24.98
C LEU A 110 -2.78 -3.55 23.59
N SER A 111 -2.98 -4.39 22.55
CA SER A 111 -2.61 -4.08 21.18
C SER A 111 -3.51 -3.00 20.59
N ILE A 112 -2.92 -1.89 20.15
CA ILE A 112 -3.62 -0.87 19.36
C ILE A 112 -3.98 -1.44 18.00
N THR A 113 -3.05 -2.16 17.36
CA THR A 113 -3.28 -2.89 16.10
C THR A 113 -4.47 -3.83 16.24
N GLY A 114 -4.52 -4.64 17.29
CA GLY A 114 -5.62 -5.56 17.57
C GLY A 114 -6.97 -4.87 17.74
N LYS A 115 -7.01 -3.68 18.34
CA LYS A 115 -8.26 -2.90 18.46
C LYS A 115 -8.80 -2.43 17.11
N TYR A 116 -7.92 -2.11 16.14
CA TYR A 116 -8.34 -1.80 14.77
C TYR A 116 -8.73 -3.04 14.01
N LEU A 117 -7.98 -4.13 14.09
CA LEU A 117 -8.29 -5.41 13.43
C LEU A 117 -9.65 -5.97 13.88
N SER A 118 -9.96 -5.86 15.17
CA SER A 118 -11.24 -6.29 15.75
C SER A 118 -12.40 -5.29 15.56
N ASN A 119 -12.18 -4.18 14.86
CA ASN A 119 -13.13 -3.07 14.71
C ASN A 119 -13.62 -2.42 16.03
N LYS A 120 -12.93 -2.68 17.15
CA LYS A 120 -13.18 -1.94 18.41
C LYS A 120 -12.83 -0.46 18.25
N TYR A 121 -11.80 -0.17 17.45
CA TYR A 121 -11.42 1.17 17.01
C TYR A 121 -11.67 1.29 15.52
N SER A 122 -12.17 2.44 15.09
CA SER A 122 -12.37 2.77 13.68
C SER A 122 -12.20 4.26 13.46
N ILE A 123 -11.76 4.63 12.25
CA ILE A 123 -11.74 6.03 11.83
C ILE A 123 -13.14 6.39 11.33
N ASN A 124 -13.76 7.36 11.98
CA ASN A 124 -15.11 7.79 11.62
C ASN A 124 -15.16 8.36 10.21
N ILE A 125 -16.06 7.83 9.39
CA ILE A 125 -16.35 8.38 8.07
C ILE A 125 -17.29 9.57 8.25
N PRO A 126 -16.91 10.78 7.80
CA PRO A 126 -17.77 11.97 7.96
C PRO A 126 -19.06 11.79 7.16
N LYS A 127 -20.20 12.01 7.84
CA LYS A 127 -21.54 11.94 7.22
C LYS A 127 -21.73 13.05 6.19
N ASN A 128 -21.20 14.24 6.47
CA ASN A 128 -21.29 15.40 5.58
C ASN A 128 -19.92 15.66 4.94
N ARG A 129 -19.89 15.76 3.61
CA ARG A 129 -18.68 16.10 2.85
C ARG A 129 -18.61 17.60 2.63
N ARG A 130 -17.39 18.17 2.67
CA ARG A 130 -17.17 19.58 2.31
C ARG A 130 -17.38 19.76 0.81
N LEU A 131 -18.09 20.81 0.45
CA LEU A 131 -18.21 21.26 -0.92
C LEU A 131 -17.09 22.24 -1.28
N ALA A 132 -16.93 22.53 -2.56
CA ALA A 132 -16.00 23.54 -3.02
C ALA A 132 -16.26 24.88 -2.33
N LYS A 133 -15.22 25.50 -1.76
CA LYS A 133 -15.35 26.82 -1.10
C LYS A 133 -15.82 27.88 -2.11
N ASN A 134 -17.01 28.45 -1.88
CA ASN A 134 -17.64 29.42 -2.76
C ASN A 134 -17.81 28.95 -4.22
N GLY A 135 -18.01 27.63 -4.44
CA GLY A 135 -18.15 27.05 -5.77
C GLY A 135 -16.91 27.16 -6.67
N ARG A 136 -15.72 27.43 -6.10
CA ARG A 136 -14.49 27.60 -6.88
C ARG A 136 -13.77 26.26 -7.07
N PHE A 137 -13.21 26.10 -8.26
CA PHE A 137 -12.46 24.91 -8.67
C PHE A 137 -11.12 25.31 -9.28
N LEU A 138 -10.15 24.44 -9.14
CA LEU A 138 -8.97 24.39 -9.98
C LEU A 138 -9.32 23.48 -11.16
N GLU A 139 -9.12 23.96 -12.38
CA GLU A 139 -9.50 23.23 -13.59
C GLU A 139 -8.27 22.94 -14.44
N ILE A 140 -8.17 21.70 -14.90
CA ILE A 140 -7.23 21.27 -15.93
C ILE A 140 -8.07 20.89 -17.13
N ASN A 141 -7.73 21.40 -18.30
CA ASN A 141 -8.44 21.10 -19.54
C ASN A 141 -7.48 20.50 -20.56
N GLY A 142 -7.87 19.40 -21.19
CA GLY A 142 -7.18 18.83 -22.32
C GLY A 142 -5.81 18.20 -22.01
N ALA A 143 -5.60 17.64 -20.83
CA ALA A 143 -4.32 17.03 -20.46
C ALA A 143 -4.00 15.80 -21.32
N THR A 144 -2.82 15.80 -21.97
CA THR A 144 -2.38 14.74 -22.90
C THR A 144 -0.99 14.17 -22.55
N GLY A 145 -0.42 14.54 -21.38
CA GLY A 145 0.88 14.05 -20.95
C GLY A 145 0.92 12.53 -20.78
N ASN A 146 1.98 11.88 -21.22
CA ASN A 146 2.19 10.43 -21.15
C ASN A 146 0.98 9.62 -21.64
N ASN A 147 0.28 8.92 -20.75
CA ASN A 147 -0.88 8.10 -21.08
C ASN A 147 -2.23 8.84 -20.93
N LEU A 148 -2.23 10.13 -20.63
CA LEU A 148 -3.45 10.92 -20.55
C LEU A 148 -4.06 11.14 -21.92
N LYS A 149 -5.39 10.98 -22.02
CA LYS A 149 -6.13 11.05 -23.29
C LYS A 149 -7.09 12.24 -23.27
N ASN A 150 -6.55 13.46 -23.41
CA ASN A 150 -7.34 14.69 -23.44
C ASN A 150 -8.25 14.80 -22.19
N VAL A 151 -7.67 14.64 -21.01
CA VAL A 151 -8.42 14.53 -19.74
C VAL A 151 -8.73 15.93 -19.19
N ASN A 152 -9.99 16.14 -18.82
CA ASN A 152 -10.41 17.31 -18.08
C ASN A 152 -10.63 16.94 -16.61
N LEU A 153 -10.20 17.82 -15.70
CA LEU A 153 -10.32 17.60 -14.26
C LEU A 153 -10.71 18.89 -13.56
N LYS A 154 -11.66 18.80 -12.62
CA LYS A 154 -12.04 19.88 -11.72
C LYS A 154 -11.76 19.46 -10.27
N ILE A 155 -10.93 20.22 -9.58
CA ILE A 155 -10.56 19.98 -8.18
C ILE A 155 -11.25 21.05 -7.33
N PRO A 156 -12.14 20.69 -6.40
CA PRO A 156 -12.83 21.66 -5.56
C PRO A 156 -11.86 22.32 -4.59
N LEU A 157 -11.82 23.65 -4.56
CA LEU A 157 -10.97 24.38 -3.63
C LEU A 157 -11.51 24.33 -2.19
N GLY A 158 -10.60 24.25 -1.22
CA GLY A 158 -10.92 24.19 0.21
C GLY A 158 -11.45 22.83 0.68
N SER A 159 -11.25 21.78 -0.10
CA SER A 159 -11.59 20.40 0.23
C SER A 159 -10.37 19.49 0.20
N LEU A 160 -10.43 18.37 0.92
CA LEU A 160 -9.47 17.27 0.75
C LEU A 160 -9.92 16.43 -0.44
N THR A 161 -9.12 16.44 -1.50
CA THR A 161 -9.38 15.66 -2.71
C THR A 161 -8.42 14.50 -2.81
N CYS A 162 -8.92 13.28 -2.92
CA CYS A 162 -8.12 12.07 -3.12
C CYS A 162 -8.13 11.67 -4.59
N VAL A 163 -6.92 11.49 -5.18
CA VAL A 163 -6.75 10.98 -6.54
C VAL A 163 -6.32 9.52 -6.46
N THR A 164 -7.15 8.62 -6.93
CA THR A 164 -6.95 7.17 -6.83
C THR A 164 -6.99 6.49 -8.20
N GLY A 165 -6.59 5.25 -8.24
CA GLY A 165 -6.56 4.41 -9.45
C GLY A 165 -5.37 3.45 -9.44
N VAL A 166 -5.39 2.46 -10.33
CA VAL A 166 -4.34 1.43 -10.42
C VAL A 166 -2.97 2.05 -10.74
N SER A 167 -1.90 1.31 -10.42
CA SER A 167 -0.55 1.74 -10.77
C SER A 167 -0.41 1.90 -12.29
N GLY A 168 0.27 2.98 -12.73
CA GLY A 168 0.39 3.31 -14.15
C GLY A 168 -0.84 3.97 -14.78
N SER A 169 -1.88 4.32 -14.02
CA SER A 169 -3.10 4.96 -14.56
C SER A 169 -2.95 6.44 -14.94
N GLY A 170 -1.79 7.06 -14.67
CA GLY A 170 -1.53 8.47 -15.02
C GLY A 170 -1.76 9.47 -13.87
N LYS A 171 -1.97 9.00 -12.62
CA LYS A 171 -2.22 9.88 -11.46
C LYS A 171 -1.12 10.92 -11.26
N SER A 172 0.14 10.48 -11.20
CA SER A 172 1.29 11.36 -11.02
C SER A 172 1.48 12.30 -12.20
N THR A 173 1.25 11.81 -13.43
CA THR A 173 1.28 12.65 -14.63
C THR A 173 0.24 13.76 -14.54
N MET A 174 -0.99 13.43 -14.12
CA MET A 174 -2.06 14.41 -14.02
C MET A 174 -1.78 15.46 -12.94
N ILE A 175 -1.31 15.04 -11.75
CA ILE A 175 -1.23 15.92 -10.57
C ILE A 175 0.16 16.55 -10.41
N LEU A 176 1.24 15.81 -10.65
CA LEU A 176 2.61 16.32 -10.39
C LEU A 176 3.30 16.90 -11.64
N GLN A 177 2.89 16.47 -12.84
CA GLN A 177 3.54 16.90 -14.08
C GLN A 177 2.67 17.85 -14.91
N THR A 178 1.34 17.79 -14.76
CA THR A 178 0.42 18.65 -15.53
C THR A 178 -0.10 19.82 -14.71
N LEU A 179 -0.36 19.68 -13.42
CA LEU A 179 -0.80 20.72 -12.51
C LEU A 179 0.35 21.55 -12.02
#